data_99a25d0a5ac59a3733930d05608f36c4
#
_entry.id   99a25d0a5ac59a3733930d05608f36c4
#
_cell.length_a   1.000
_cell.length_b   1.000
_cell.length_c   1.000
_cell.angle_alpha   90.00
_cell.angle_beta   90.00
_cell.angle_gamma   90.00
#
_symmetry.space_group_name_H-M   'P 1'
#
loop_
_entity.id
_entity.type
_entity.pdbx_description
1 polymer ?
#
loop_
_entity_poly.entity_id
_entity_poly.type
_entity_poly.pdbx_seq_one_letter_code
_entity_poly.pdbx_strand_id
1 'polypeptide(L)'
;MKNKIYTNVYNAYDKILLREKDKNGKETKVERAYNPYVYIATTDNSEYKTITGESVNRLDFSSYAEYREFIKDYSQVKNMEIHGVIGLEYQYIHDTYPETTDYSFDVLDIMYFDIETTCDDGFPVIETANEKIISIALKRKNDKRVYCLGKYAASDPSVQVFCFEDEKLLLKSFLDYFAASPPDILTGWNIKFFDVPYLVNRIKNVFSAKESKRLSPWKMVKEKTVNFKGKDNQVYDIVGISTLDYYELYQKFTYITRESYSLNNISYVELGETKLVYDEYDNISDFYKNDFQKFVEYNIHDVTLVEKLEAKLKLIELAVALAYNAGVNFSDVFSQVKTWDVIIYNYLLKNKIVVPPKKHSSKDEQFAGAYVKDPIVGMHDWVVSFDLNSLYPHLIMQYNISTETITKDGKFKITPIGILNNEKETLDVIAMHKKKDLSVAANGTTYIKTKRGFLPDLMDNMYKDRKMFKGKMIDAQKELELVNAELKRRQSV
;
A
#
# COMPACT_ATOMS: atom_id res chain seq x y z
N MET A 1 -4.24 -26.04 6.08
CA MET A 1 -4.26 -24.56 6.06
C MET A 1 -4.95 -23.96 4.83
N LYS A 2 -5.46 -24.73 3.88
CA LYS A 2 -6.01 -24.25 2.57
C LYS A 2 -7.25 -23.35 2.59
N ASN A 3 -7.78 -22.94 3.75
CA ASN A 3 -9.05 -22.20 3.84
C ASN A 3 -8.98 -20.93 4.70
N LYS A 4 -7.80 -20.38 4.94
CA LYS A 4 -7.62 -19.18 5.75
C LYS A 4 -6.82 -18.12 5.01
N ILE A 5 -7.15 -16.87 5.24
CA ILE A 5 -6.42 -15.69 4.79
C ILE A 5 -5.85 -14.94 5.99
N TYR A 6 -4.65 -14.39 5.85
CA TYR A 6 -4.12 -13.48 6.85
C TYR A 6 -4.75 -12.09 6.68
N THR A 7 -5.02 -11.41 7.79
CA THR A 7 -5.41 -9.99 7.78
C THR A 7 -4.29 -9.08 8.29
N ASN A 8 -3.38 -9.64 9.10
CA ASN A 8 -2.17 -8.95 9.52
C ASN A 8 -1.12 -9.96 10.01
N VAL A 9 0.12 -9.76 9.60
CA VAL A 9 1.29 -10.54 10.01
C VAL A 9 2.35 -9.58 10.53
N TYR A 10 2.73 -9.71 11.79
CA TYR A 10 3.68 -8.81 12.40
C TYR A 10 4.81 -9.57 13.08
N ASN A 11 6.05 -9.18 12.79
CA ASN A 11 7.24 -9.73 13.43
C ASN A 11 7.47 -9.08 14.79
N ALA A 12 7.32 -9.87 15.87
CA ALA A 12 7.58 -9.47 17.25
C ALA A 12 8.86 -10.14 17.80
N TYR A 13 9.94 -10.07 17.01
CA TYR A 13 11.29 -10.59 17.24
C TYR A 13 11.39 -12.12 17.28
N ASP A 14 10.83 -12.79 18.28
CA ASP A 14 10.93 -14.26 18.48
C ASP A 14 9.68 -15.02 18.02
N LYS A 15 8.66 -14.28 17.60
CA LYS A 15 7.37 -14.84 17.17
C LYS A 15 6.67 -13.95 16.16
N ILE A 16 5.81 -14.57 15.40
CA ILE A 16 4.88 -13.91 14.51
C ILE A 16 3.56 -13.69 15.24
N LEU A 17 3.10 -12.45 15.30
CA LEU A 17 1.75 -12.10 15.72
C LEU A 17 0.85 -12.14 14.48
N LEU A 18 -0.07 -13.10 14.45
CA LEU A 18 -0.90 -13.40 13.30
C LEU A 18 -2.37 -13.14 13.59
N ARG A 19 -3.02 -12.37 12.73
CA ARG A 19 -4.48 -12.34 12.58
C ARG A 19 -4.84 -12.98 11.26
N GLU A 20 -5.78 -13.90 11.30
CA GLU A 20 -6.26 -14.62 10.13
C GLU A 20 -7.77 -14.84 10.20
N LYS A 21 -8.41 -15.03 9.06
CA LYS A 21 -9.83 -15.36 8.95
C LYS A 21 -10.05 -16.60 8.09
N ASP A 22 -11.07 -17.36 8.41
CA ASP A 22 -11.56 -18.43 7.55
C ASP A 22 -12.56 -17.89 6.50
N LYS A 23 -13.05 -18.76 5.62
CA LYS A 23 -14.02 -18.42 4.56
C LYS A 23 -15.36 -17.89 5.10
N ASN A 24 -15.67 -18.13 6.36
CA ASN A 24 -16.89 -17.65 7.01
C ASN A 24 -16.66 -16.34 7.79
N GLY A 25 -15.44 -15.78 7.72
CA GLY A 25 -15.08 -14.57 8.43
C GLY A 25 -14.76 -14.79 9.92
N LYS A 26 -14.64 -16.03 10.39
CA LYS A 26 -14.26 -16.32 11.78
C LYS A 26 -12.79 -15.98 11.97
N GLU A 27 -12.54 -15.03 12.86
CA GLU A 27 -11.19 -14.56 13.19
C GLU A 27 -10.44 -15.56 14.09
N THR A 28 -9.15 -15.67 13.82
CA THR A 28 -8.17 -16.32 14.69
C THR A 28 -7.03 -15.34 14.94
N LYS A 29 -6.75 -15.08 16.21
CA LYS A 29 -5.63 -14.28 16.67
C LYS A 29 -4.66 -15.19 17.43
N VAL A 30 -3.44 -15.33 16.95
CA VAL A 30 -2.48 -16.33 17.45
C VAL A 30 -1.05 -15.86 17.33
N GLU A 31 -0.22 -16.24 18.33
CA GLU A 31 1.21 -16.13 18.28
C GLU A 31 1.80 -17.43 17.69
N ARG A 32 2.70 -17.29 16.72
CA ARG A 32 3.36 -18.42 16.06
C ARG A 32 4.87 -18.33 16.26
N ALA A 33 5.48 -19.41 16.72
CA ALA A 33 6.91 -19.57 16.57
C ALA A 33 7.24 -19.75 15.09
N TYR A 34 8.31 -19.11 14.64
CA TYR A 34 8.77 -19.23 13.27
C TYR A 34 10.30 -19.19 13.24
N ASN A 35 10.87 -20.18 12.59
CA ASN A 35 12.31 -20.33 12.44
C ASN A 35 12.74 -19.67 11.12
N PRO A 36 13.46 -18.54 11.20
CA PRO A 36 13.95 -17.86 10.00
C PRO A 36 15.06 -18.67 9.33
N TYR A 37 15.28 -18.40 8.06
CA TYR A 37 16.34 -19.02 7.27
C TYR A 37 16.96 -18.05 6.28
N VAL A 38 18.17 -18.39 5.84
CA VAL A 38 18.90 -17.73 4.76
C VAL A 38 19.46 -18.78 3.81
N TYR A 39 20.16 -18.34 2.80
CA TYR A 39 20.91 -19.22 1.89
C TYR A 39 22.37 -18.81 1.84
N ILE A 40 23.27 -19.78 1.88
CA ILE A 40 24.72 -19.59 1.79
C ILE A 40 25.30 -20.43 0.68
N ALA A 41 26.41 -19.96 0.06
CA ALA A 41 27.10 -20.67 -1.00
C ALA A 41 27.53 -22.06 -0.55
N THR A 42 27.43 -23.02 -1.48
CA THR A 42 27.88 -24.41 -1.27
C THR A 42 28.59 -24.93 -2.51
N THR A 43 29.52 -25.86 -2.29
CA THR A 43 30.16 -26.61 -3.38
C THR A 43 29.32 -27.81 -3.83
N ASP A 44 28.36 -28.22 -3.03
CA ASP A 44 27.47 -29.33 -3.32
C ASP A 44 26.42 -28.94 -4.38
N ASN A 45 25.91 -29.94 -5.10
CA ASN A 45 24.78 -29.68 -5.99
C ASN A 45 23.52 -29.47 -5.17
N SER A 46 22.98 -28.26 -5.20
CA SER A 46 21.74 -27.89 -4.52
C SER A 46 20.62 -27.61 -5.52
N GLU A 47 19.38 -27.81 -5.11
CA GLU A 47 18.20 -27.38 -5.90
C GLU A 47 18.06 -25.88 -5.98
N TYR A 48 18.60 -25.14 -5.01
CA TYR A 48 18.58 -23.69 -4.97
C TYR A 48 19.84 -23.10 -5.58
N LYS A 49 19.65 -22.07 -6.40
CA LYS A 49 20.74 -21.38 -7.11
C LYS A 49 20.65 -19.87 -6.85
N THR A 50 21.79 -19.20 -6.92
CA THR A 50 21.83 -17.73 -7.04
C THR A 50 21.30 -17.30 -8.41
N ILE A 51 21.09 -16.00 -8.61
CA ILE A 51 20.72 -15.44 -9.93
C ILE A 51 21.82 -15.67 -10.99
N THR A 52 23.06 -15.88 -10.56
CA THR A 52 24.22 -16.21 -11.43
C THR A 52 24.39 -17.70 -11.67
N GLY A 53 23.60 -18.56 -11.01
CA GLY A 53 23.59 -20.01 -11.20
C GLY A 53 24.46 -20.79 -10.22
N GLU A 54 25.08 -20.16 -9.23
CA GLU A 54 25.87 -20.82 -8.19
C GLU A 54 24.96 -21.57 -7.21
N SER A 55 25.44 -22.70 -6.68
CA SER A 55 24.70 -23.50 -5.71
C SER A 55 24.68 -22.83 -4.34
N VAL A 56 23.50 -22.84 -3.71
CA VAL A 56 23.33 -22.36 -2.32
C VAL A 56 22.48 -23.34 -1.54
N ASN A 57 22.82 -23.51 -0.25
CA ASN A 57 22.03 -24.32 0.67
C ASN A 57 21.28 -23.42 1.68
N ARG A 58 20.09 -23.87 2.03
CA ARG A 58 19.29 -23.25 3.09
C ARG A 58 19.94 -23.50 4.45
N LEU A 59 20.07 -22.44 5.24
CA LEU A 59 20.51 -22.46 6.63
C LEU A 59 19.36 -21.99 7.52
N ASP A 60 18.80 -22.89 8.32
CA ASP A 60 17.72 -22.62 9.26
C ASP A 60 18.27 -22.24 10.62
N PHE A 61 17.58 -21.32 11.31
CA PHE A 61 17.93 -20.88 12.66
C PHE A 61 16.87 -21.31 13.66
N SER A 62 17.30 -21.63 14.87
CA SER A 62 16.39 -22.04 15.95
C SER A 62 15.58 -20.87 16.53
N SER A 63 16.06 -19.65 16.34
CA SER A 63 15.44 -18.43 16.85
C SER A 63 15.76 -17.20 15.98
N TYR A 64 14.95 -16.16 16.12
CA TYR A 64 15.23 -14.86 15.48
C TYR A 64 16.47 -14.18 16.08
N ALA A 65 16.80 -14.44 17.34
CA ALA A 65 18.00 -13.90 17.96
C ALA A 65 19.26 -14.47 17.29
N GLU A 66 19.33 -15.78 17.14
CA GLU A 66 20.42 -16.47 16.43
C GLU A 66 20.55 -16.00 14.98
N TYR A 67 19.42 -15.88 14.25
CA TYR A 67 19.39 -15.33 12.90
C TYR A 67 19.98 -13.91 12.84
N ARG A 68 19.58 -13.02 13.76
CA ARG A 68 20.10 -11.64 13.78
C ARG A 68 21.57 -11.55 14.10
N GLU A 69 22.04 -12.36 15.04
CA GLU A 69 23.46 -12.46 15.40
C GLU A 69 24.27 -12.92 14.17
N PHE A 70 23.81 -13.98 13.52
CA PHE A 70 24.44 -14.46 12.29
C PHE A 70 24.52 -13.38 11.21
N ILE A 71 23.42 -12.71 10.90
CA ILE A 71 23.42 -11.61 9.91
C ILE A 71 24.39 -10.50 10.31
N LYS A 72 24.40 -10.11 11.59
CA LYS A 72 25.29 -9.06 12.11
C LYS A 72 26.76 -9.43 11.94
N ASP A 73 27.11 -10.65 12.30
CA ASP A 73 28.50 -11.09 12.35
C ASP A 73 29.08 -11.38 10.96
N TYR A 74 28.24 -11.88 10.05
CA TYR A 74 28.70 -12.37 8.76
C TYR A 74 28.37 -11.49 7.56
N SER A 75 27.45 -10.51 7.66
CA SER A 75 27.07 -9.65 6.53
C SER A 75 28.20 -8.78 5.97
N GLN A 76 29.25 -8.53 6.76
CA GLN A 76 30.42 -7.74 6.37
C GLN A 76 31.69 -8.61 6.12
N VAL A 77 31.56 -9.93 6.27
CA VAL A 77 32.71 -10.82 6.06
C VAL A 77 33.01 -10.92 4.58
N LYS A 78 34.26 -10.65 4.20
CA LYS A 78 34.71 -10.71 2.82
C LYS A 78 34.52 -12.12 2.23
N ASN A 79 33.96 -12.21 1.03
CA ASN A 79 33.64 -13.45 0.33
C ASN A 79 32.54 -14.32 0.97
N MET A 80 31.82 -13.82 1.95
CA MET A 80 30.63 -14.47 2.48
C MET A 80 29.39 -13.70 2.02
N GLU A 81 28.60 -14.28 1.14
CA GLU A 81 27.36 -13.70 0.66
C GLU A 81 26.18 -14.43 1.31
N ILE A 82 25.33 -13.66 2.00
CA ILE A 82 24.11 -14.19 2.64
C ILE A 82 22.93 -13.83 1.72
N HIS A 83 22.36 -14.83 1.10
CA HIS A 83 21.26 -14.68 0.14
C HIS A 83 19.89 -14.91 0.81
N GLY A 84 18.82 -14.44 0.17
CA GLY A 84 17.45 -14.70 0.62
C GLY A 84 17.00 -13.87 1.83
N VAL A 85 17.73 -12.83 2.20
CA VAL A 85 17.39 -11.96 3.34
C VAL A 85 16.21 -11.09 3.00
N ILE A 86 15.10 -11.26 3.74
CA ILE A 86 13.89 -10.45 3.65
C ILE A 86 13.28 -10.25 5.04
N GLY A 87 12.29 -9.37 5.18
CA GLY A 87 11.53 -9.24 6.44
C GLY A 87 10.88 -10.57 6.84
N LEU A 88 10.98 -10.90 8.13
CA LEU A 88 10.52 -12.19 8.64
C LEU A 88 9.02 -12.42 8.42
N GLU A 89 8.23 -11.35 8.48
CA GLU A 89 6.80 -11.38 8.17
C GLU A 89 6.51 -11.82 6.73
N TYR A 90 7.34 -11.40 5.77
CA TYR A 90 7.17 -11.78 4.35
C TYR A 90 7.66 -13.20 4.09
N GLN A 91 8.74 -13.61 4.75
CA GLN A 91 9.20 -15.00 4.71
C GLN A 91 8.13 -15.94 5.26
N TYR A 92 7.51 -15.58 6.39
CA TYR A 92 6.39 -16.32 6.97
C TYR A 92 5.16 -16.37 6.04
N ILE A 93 4.80 -15.24 5.42
CA ILE A 93 3.68 -15.18 4.47
C ILE A 93 3.97 -16.09 3.27
N HIS A 94 5.17 -16.03 2.71
CA HIS A 94 5.60 -16.90 1.61
C HIS A 94 5.44 -18.38 1.94
N ASP A 95 5.93 -18.80 3.11
CA ASP A 95 5.93 -20.21 3.51
C ASP A 95 4.53 -20.73 3.90
N THR A 96 3.68 -19.84 4.44
CA THR A 96 2.39 -20.23 5.01
C THR A 96 1.23 -20.02 4.04
N TYR A 97 1.30 -18.98 3.20
CA TYR A 97 0.22 -18.56 2.29
C TYR A 97 0.69 -18.44 0.83
N PRO A 98 1.26 -19.52 0.23
CA PRO A 98 1.88 -19.45 -1.10
C PRO A 98 0.90 -19.12 -2.23
N GLU A 99 -0.41 -19.31 -2.00
CA GLU A 99 -1.48 -19.06 -2.97
C GLU A 99 -2.70 -18.42 -2.30
N THR A 100 -2.63 -17.13 -2.00
CA THR A 100 -3.72 -16.39 -1.33
C THR A 100 -4.67 -15.71 -2.33
N THR A 101 -4.96 -16.34 -3.45
CA THR A 101 -5.81 -15.76 -4.50
C THR A 101 -7.30 -16.06 -4.33
N ASP A 102 -7.66 -17.07 -3.54
CA ASP A 102 -9.06 -17.48 -3.30
C ASP A 102 -9.55 -16.91 -1.96
N TYR A 103 -9.91 -15.61 -1.96
CA TYR A 103 -10.48 -14.94 -0.80
C TYR A 103 -11.76 -14.20 -1.18
N SER A 104 -12.67 -14.01 -0.21
CA SER A 104 -13.80 -13.10 -0.34
C SER A 104 -13.49 -11.81 0.40
N PHE A 105 -13.59 -10.68 -0.28
CA PHE A 105 -13.43 -9.36 0.33
C PHE A 105 -14.44 -9.11 1.45
N ASP A 106 -15.63 -9.71 1.33
CA ASP A 106 -16.72 -9.55 2.30
C ASP A 106 -16.43 -10.10 3.70
N VAL A 107 -15.42 -10.96 3.86
CA VAL A 107 -15.05 -11.47 5.20
C VAL A 107 -14.19 -10.47 5.98
N LEU A 108 -13.64 -9.46 5.32
CA LEU A 108 -12.84 -8.42 5.96
C LEU A 108 -13.73 -7.44 6.70
N ASP A 109 -13.27 -7.05 7.87
CA ASP A 109 -13.93 -6.08 8.73
C ASP A 109 -13.28 -4.71 8.58
N ILE A 110 -13.96 -3.82 7.87
CA ILE A 110 -13.51 -2.47 7.58
C ILE A 110 -14.26 -1.50 8.46
N MET A 111 -13.51 -0.69 9.21
CA MET A 111 -14.06 0.40 10.02
C MET A 111 -13.72 1.73 9.36
N TYR A 112 -14.73 2.42 8.88
CA TYR A 112 -14.67 3.83 8.49
C TYR A 112 -14.75 4.67 9.75
N PHE A 113 -13.91 5.67 9.88
CA PHE A 113 -13.69 6.37 11.14
C PHE A 113 -13.34 7.83 10.90
N ASP A 114 -13.86 8.72 11.77
CA ASP A 114 -13.58 10.14 11.75
C ASP A 114 -13.79 10.71 13.16
N ILE A 115 -13.00 11.72 13.55
CA ILE A 115 -13.13 12.41 14.84
C ILE A 115 -13.28 13.91 14.64
N GLU A 116 -14.03 14.53 15.56
CA GLU A 116 -14.12 15.98 15.65
C GLU A 116 -13.68 16.46 17.03
N THR A 117 -12.96 17.57 17.06
CA THR A 117 -12.38 18.13 18.28
C THR A 117 -12.90 19.53 18.53
N THR A 118 -12.75 20.01 19.78
CA THR A 118 -12.83 21.45 20.03
C THR A 118 -11.71 22.18 19.30
N CYS A 119 -11.90 23.47 19.05
CA CYS A 119 -10.94 24.37 18.44
C CYS A 119 -10.93 25.71 19.19
N ASP A 120 -11.01 25.66 20.53
CA ASP A 120 -11.13 26.86 21.34
C ASP A 120 -9.83 27.67 21.38
N ASP A 121 -8.68 26.99 21.37
CA ASP A 121 -7.35 27.61 21.37
C ASP A 121 -6.69 27.61 19.98
N GLY A 122 -7.47 27.50 18.90
CA GLY A 122 -7.00 27.45 17.53
C GLY A 122 -7.05 26.04 16.92
N PHE A 123 -6.34 25.84 15.81
CA PHE A 123 -6.35 24.51 15.14
C PHE A 123 -5.69 23.44 16.02
N PRO A 124 -6.32 22.27 16.18
CA PRO A 124 -5.81 21.20 17.04
C PRO A 124 -4.39 20.72 16.65
N VAL A 125 -3.48 20.76 17.61
CA VAL A 125 -2.09 20.33 17.44
C VAL A 125 -1.97 18.87 17.85
N ILE A 126 -1.53 18.02 16.93
CA ILE A 126 -1.47 16.56 17.09
C ILE A 126 -0.55 16.16 18.26
N GLU A 127 0.63 16.76 18.32
CA GLU A 127 1.68 16.43 19.30
C GLU A 127 1.22 16.68 20.74
N THR A 128 0.49 17.75 20.95
CA THR A 128 -0.01 18.13 22.29
C THR A 128 -1.39 17.56 22.59
N ALA A 129 -2.23 17.41 21.59
CA ALA A 129 -3.62 16.93 21.66
C ALA A 129 -4.39 17.55 22.86
N ASN A 130 -4.33 18.88 22.98
CA ASN A 130 -4.92 19.59 24.12
C ASN A 130 -6.43 19.75 24.01
N GLU A 131 -6.94 19.89 22.79
CA GLU A 131 -8.36 20.04 22.51
C GLU A 131 -9.14 18.75 22.78
N LYS A 132 -10.38 18.88 23.27
CA LYS A 132 -11.22 17.71 23.57
C LYS A 132 -11.73 17.08 22.28
N ILE A 133 -11.81 15.74 22.26
CA ILE A 133 -12.58 15.02 21.26
C ILE A 133 -14.06 15.11 21.67
N ILE A 134 -14.87 15.69 20.81
CA ILE A 134 -16.29 15.95 21.06
C ILE A 134 -17.23 15.07 20.24
N SER A 135 -16.73 14.49 19.15
CA SER A 135 -17.46 13.49 18.39
C SER A 135 -16.51 12.44 17.81
N ILE A 136 -16.94 11.19 17.83
CA ILE A 136 -16.30 10.07 17.13
C ILE A 136 -17.39 9.36 16.34
N ALA A 137 -17.36 9.44 15.03
CA ALA A 137 -18.22 8.69 14.14
C ALA A 137 -17.50 7.46 13.57
N LEU A 138 -18.20 6.34 13.52
CA LEU A 138 -17.68 5.15 12.88
C LEU A 138 -18.78 4.38 12.16
N LYS A 139 -18.38 3.67 11.11
CA LYS A 139 -19.22 2.73 10.39
C LYS A 139 -18.46 1.45 10.06
N ARG A 140 -19.14 0.33 10.28
CA ARG A 140 -18.71 -1.01 9.85
C ARG A 140 -19.93 -1.63 9.17
N LYS A 141 -19.78 -2.59 8.26
CA LYS A 141 -20.88 -3.29 7.57
C LYS A 141 -22.31 -2.84 7.92
N ASN A 142 -22.84 -3.33 9.06
CA ASN A 142 -24.19 -3.08 9.54
C ASN A 142 -24.21 -2.35 10.89
N ASP A 143 -23.09 -1.79 11.33
CA ASP A 143 -22.93 -1.12 12.63
C ASP A 143 -22.45 0.31 12.39
N LYS A 144 -23.33 1.28 12.61
CA LYS A 144 -23.06 2.71 12.47
C LYS A 144 -23.25 3.36 13.85
N ARG A 145 -22.20 3.98 14.35
CA ARG A 145 -22.16 4.52 15.70
C ARG A 145 -21.62 5.93 15.73
N VAL A 146 -22.13 6.71 16.68
CA VAL A 146 -21.53 7.98 17.05
C VAL A 146 -21.43 8.08 18.58
N TYR A 147 -20.27 8.51 19.03
CA TYR A 147 -19.97 8.86 20.42
C TYR A 147 -19.82 10.37 20.48
N CYS A 148 -20.64 11.07 21.25
CA CYS A 148 -20.63 12.53 21.29
C CYS A 148 -20.68 13.11 22.68
N LEU A 149 -20.06 14.28 22.85
CA LEU A 149 -20.01 15.04 24.11
C LEU A 149 -21.11 16.07 24.11
N GLY A 150 -22.31 15.64 24.49
CA GLY A 150 -23.52 16.47 24.50
C GLY A 150 -24.75 15.67 24.08
N LYS A 151 -25.89 16.34 23.96
CA LYS A 151 -27.15 15.71 23.54
C LYS A 151 -27.26 15.72 22.02
N TYR A 152 -27.50 14.56 21.46
CA TYR A 152 -27.74 14.36 20.04
C TYR A 152 -28.81 13.32 19.79
N ALA A 153 -29.64 13.52 18.77
CA ALA A 153 -30.66 12.56 18.35
C ALA A 153 -30.45 12.30 16.83
N ALA A 154 -30.12 11.06 16.47
CA ALA A 154 -29.89 10.73 15.08
C ALA A 154 -31.13 10.89 14.21
N SER A 155 -31.01 11.54 13.07
CA SER A 155 -32.02 11.59 12.02
C SER A 155 -32.16 10.24 11.31
N ASP A 156 -31.04 9.47 11.20
CA ASP A 156 -31.02 8.12 10.67
C ASP A 156 -31.16 7.09 11.79
N PRO A 157 -32.27 6.32 11.86
CA PRO A 157 -32.52 5.35 12.93
C PRO A 157 -31.54 4.18 12.95
N SER A 158 -30.73 3.99 11.90
CA SER A 158 -29.68 2.98 11.86
C SER A 158 -28.43 3.35 12.67
N VAL A 159 -28.32 4.63 13.07
CA VAL A 159 -27.19 5.14 13.86
C VAL A 159 -27.41 4.86 15.34
N GLN A 160 -26.52 4.12 15.95
CA GLN A 160 -26.49 3.95 17.41
C GLN A 160 -25.79 5.15 18.05
N VAL A 161 -26.49 5.86 18.89
CA VAL A 161 -26.02 7.11 19.51
C VAL A 161 -25.60 6.86 20.96
N PHE A 162 -24.41 7.33 21.31
CA PHE A 162 -23.86 7.30 22.67
C PHE A 162 -23.46 8.71 23.08
N CYS A 163 -24.31 9.33 23.94
CA CYS A 163 -24.12 10.69 24.44
C CYS A 163 -23.48 10.67 25.82
N PHE A 164 -22.50 11.57 26.02
CA PHE A 164 -21.77 11.71 27.28
C PHE A 164 -21.70 13.18 27.71
N GLU A 165 -21.55 13.41 29.01
CA GLU A 165 -21.31 14.74 29.58
C GLU A 165 -19.81 14.98 29.84
N ASP A 166 -19.02 13.91 29.87
CA ASP A 166 -17.58 13.95 30.11
C ASP A 166 -16.80 13.18 29.01
N GLU A 167 -15.76 13.82 28.46
CA GLU A 167 -14.90 13.24 27.43
C GLU A 167 -14.25 11.93 27.89
N LYS A 168 -13.87 11.82 29.15
CA LYS A 168 -13.25 10.59 29.67
C LYS A 168 -14.19 9.39 29.56
N LEU A 169 -15.49 9.60 29.78
CA LEU A 169 -16.50 8.55 29.61
C LEU A 169 -16.70 8.21 28.12
N LEU A 170 -16.72 9.23 27.25
CA LEU A 170 -16.78 9.06 25.79
C LEU A 170 -15.63 8.19 25.30
N LEU A 171 -14.40 8.61 25.58
CA LEU A 171 -13.18 7.90 25.16
C LEU A 171 -13.10 6.49 25.74
N LYS A 172 -13.53 6.29 27.01
CA LYS A 172 -13.58 4.97 27.62
C LYS A 172 -14.56 4.06 26.90
N SER A 173 -15.77 4.54 26.62
CA SER A 173 -16.80 3.76 25.92
C SER A 173 -16.35 3.37 24.50
N PHE A 174 -15.76 4.32 23.78
CA PHE A 174 -15.17 4.05 22.47
C PHE A 174 -14.05 3.00 22.55
N LEU A 175 -13.10 3.15 23.50
CA LEU A 175 -12.01 2.20 23.70
C LEU A 175 -12.49 0.79 24.08
N ASP A 176 -13.54 0.70 24.90
CA ASP A 176 -14.13 -0.58 25.31
C ASP A 176 -14.73 -1.30 24.09
N TYR A 177 -15.45 -0.57 23.23
CA TYR A 177 -15.97 -1.10 21.97
C TYR A 177 -14.85 -1.52 21.00
N PHE A 178 -13.89 -0.64 20.77
CA PHE A 178 -12.79 -0.88 19.83
C PHE A 178 -11.92 -2.07 20.24
N ALA A 179 -11.60 -2.17 21.54
CA ALA A 179 -10.81 -3.27 22.08
C ALA A 179 -11.54 -4.62 22.07
N ALA A 180 -12.88 -4.60 22.22
CA ALA A 180 -13.69 -5.82 22.18
C ALA A 180 -13.78 -6.41 20.76
N SER A 181 -13.76 -5.57 19.73
CA SER A 181 -13.88 -5.97 18.34
C SER A 181 -12.99 -5.11 17.43
N PRO A 182 -11.65 -5.32 17.45
CA PRO A 182 -10.73 -4.55 16.62
C PRO A 182 -10.92 -4.88 15.14
N PRO A 183 -11.02 -3.87 14.23
CA PRO A 183 -11.20 -4.12 12.81
C PRO A 183 -9.96 -4.77 12.17
N ASP A 184 -10.09 -5.30 10.96
CA ASP A 184 -8.94 -5.69 10.13
C ASP A 184 -8.31 -4.46 9.46
N ILE A 185 -9.18 -3.58 8.98
CA ILE A 185 -8.81 -2.35 8.27
C ILE A 185 -9.49 -1.15 8.96
N LEU A 186 -8.68 -0.16 9.30
CA LEU A 186 -9.13 1.15 9.74
C LEU A 186 -8.94 2.14 8.58
N THR A 187 -9.99 2.84 8.20
CA THR A 187 -9.97 3.78 7.09
C THR A 187 -10.78 5.05 7.38
N GLY A 188 -10.51 6.10 6.68
CA GLY A 188 -11.15 7.41 6.73
C GLY A 188 -10.35 8.39 5.88
N TRP A 189 -10.72 9.65 5.89
CA TRP A 189 -10.06 10.67 5.07
C TRP A 189 -8.96 11.38 5.85
N ASN A 190 -7.70 11.16 5.50
CA ASN A 190 -6.51 11.73 6.15
C ASN A 190 -6.29 11.25 7.60
N ILE A 191 -6.86 10.13 7.98
CA ILE A 191 -6.83 9.60 9.36
C ILE A 191 -5.43 9.25 9.84
N LYS A 192 -4.53 8.90 8.94
CA LYS A 192 -3.13 8.56 9.25
C LYS A 192 -2.35 9.76 9.77
N PHE A 193 -2.67 10.96 9.26
CA PHE A 193 -1.94 12.17 9.58
C PHE A 193 -2.69 13.10 10.56
N PHE A 194 -3.94 12.80 10.90
CA PHE A 194 -4.69 13.59 11.89
C PHE A 194 -5.42 12.71 12.92
N ASP A 195 -6.48 12.02 12.54
CA ASP A 195 -7.40 11.37 13.48
C ASP A 195 -6.72 10.33 14.38
N VAL A 196 -5.97 9.39 13.79
CA VAL A 196 -5.30 8.32 14.53
C VAL A 196 -4.22 8.89 15.47
N PRO A 197 -3.29 9.75 15.02
CA PRO A 197 -2.31 10.36 15.92
C PRO A 197 -2.96 11.19 17.02
N TYR A 198 -3.96 12.00 16.68
CA TYR A 198 -4.65 12.82 17.64
C TYR A 198 -5.35 11.99 18.72
N LEU A 199 -6.12 10.99 18.30
CA LEU A 199 -6.80 10.06 19.21
C LEU A 199 -5.82 9.36 20.16
N VAL A 200 -4.70 8.82 19.62
CA VAL A 200 -3.68 8.14 20.43
C VAL A 200 -3.10 9.09 21.46
N ASN A 201 -2.73 10.31 21.06
CA ASN A 201 -2.15 11.31 21.97
C ASN A 201 -3.17 11.82 22.98
N ARG A 202 -4.44 12.04 22.55
CA ARG A 202 -5.52 12.43 23.48
C ARG A 202 -5.80 11.39 24.53
N ILE A 203 -5.85 10.11 24.15
CA ILE A 203 -5.98 9.00 25.11
C ILE A 203 -4.80 8.96 26.08
N LYS A 204 -3.57 9.19 25.62
CA LYS A 204 -2.40 9.28 26.50
C LYS A 204 -2.58 10.41 27.54
N ASN A 205 -3.08 11.57 27.12
CA ASN A 205 -3.28 12.74 27.98
C ASN A 205 -4.41 12.53 28.99
N VAL A 206 -5.56 12.02 28.54
CA VAL A 206 -6.75 11.86 29.39
C VAL A 206 -6.61 10.67 30.35
N PHE A 207 -5.93 9.61 29.94
CA PHE A 207 -5.75 8.40 30.74
C PHE A 207 -4.28 8.08 31.00
N SER A 208 -3.63 7.44 30.03
CA SER A 208 -2.20 7.07 30.08
C SER A 208 -1.73 6.44 28.76
N ALA A 209 -0.41 6.34 28.57
CA ALA A 209 0.17 5.60 27.47
C ALA A 209 -0.19 4.09 27.46
N LYS A 210 -0.56 3.53 28.61
CA LYS A 210 -1.01 2.13 28.71
C LYS A 210 -2.41 1.97 28.11
N GLU A 211 -3.30 2.90 28.35
CA GLU A 211 -4.67 2.85 27.81
C GLU A 211 -4.69 3.04 26.28
N SER A 212 -3.84 3.89 25.71
CA SER A 212 -3.76 4.04 24.25
C SER A 212 -3.38 2.74 23.53
N LYS A 213 -2.66 1.83 24.19
CA LYS A 213 -2.33 0.53 23.64
C LYS A 213 -3.52 -0.41 23.45
N ARG A 214 -4.67 -0.11 24.07
CA ARG A 214 -5.92 -0.86 23.87
C ARG A 214 -6.48 -0.74 22.45
N LEU A 215 -6.07 0.26 21.70
CA LEU A 215 -6.37 0.36 20.27
C LEU A 215 -5.77 -0.79 19.45
N SER A 216 -4.75 -1.47 19.97
CA SER A 216 -4.16 -2.63 19.30
C SER A 216 -4.65 -3.94 19.91
N PRO A 217 -5.05 -4.93 19.07
CA PRO A 217 -5.35 -6.28 19.54
C PRO A 217 -4.15 -6.94 20.25
N TRP A 218 -2.93 -6.47 19.97
CA TRP A 218 -1.69 -6.95 20.59
C TRP A 218 -1.15 -6.02 21.69
N LYS A 219 -1.91 -4.97 22.04
CA LYS A 219 -1.49 -3.92 23.00
C LYS A 219 -0.17 -3.25 22.61
N MET A 220 0.04 -3.10 21.31
CA MET A 220 1.24 -2.52 20.72
C MET A 220 0.85 -1.41 19.75
N VAL A 221 1.08 -0.16 20.16
CA VAL A 221 0.94 1.05 19.34
C VAL A 221 2.32 1.67 19.22
N LYS A 222 2.84 1.80 18.01
CA LYS A 222 4.20 2.26 17.73
C LYS A 222 4.19 3.60 17.05
N GLU A 223 4.89 4.54 17.63
CA GLU A 223 5.11 5.87 17.07
C GLU A 223 6.19 5.82 16.00
N LYS A 224 5.97 6.55 14.91
CA LYS A 224 6.92 6.73 13.82
C LYS A 224 6.86 8.17 13.31
N THR A 225 7.98 8.66 12.77
CA THR A 225 8.02 9.88 11.98
C THR A 225 8.06 9.52 10.50
N VAL A 226 7.18 10.12 9.73
CA VAL A 226 7.08 9.92 8.28
C VAL A 226 7.20 11.26 7.58
N ASN A 227 8.16 11.38 6.66
CA ASN A 227 8.24 12.56 5.80
C ASN A 227 7.18 12.45 4.68
N PHE A 228 6.23 13.37 4.69
CA PHE A 228 5.20 13.47 3.67
C PHE A 228 5.17 14.90 3.10
N LYS A 229 5.37 15.02 1.80
CA LYS A 229 5.45 16.31 1.09
C LYS A 229 6.47 17.30 1.70
N GLY A 230 7.61 16.79 2.18
CA GLY A 230 8.69 17.59 2.76
C GLY A 230 8.49 18.00 4.23
N LYS A 231 7.38 17.58 4.86
CA LYS A 231 7.11 17.81 6.27
C LYS A 231 7.17 16.48 7.04
N ASP A 232 7.83 16.50 8.18
CA ASP A 232 7.85 15.36 9.11
C ASP A 232 6.54 15.33 9.90
N ASN A 233 5.89 14.18 9.89
CA ASN A 233 4.60 13.96 10.54
C ASN A 233 4.72 12.80 11.53
N GLN A 234 4.17 12.98 12.73
CA GLN A 234 4.01 11.91 13.70
C GLN A 234 2.85 11.02 13.28
N VAL A 235 3.10 9.72 13.17
CA VAL A 235 2.09 8.72 12.84
C VAL A 235 2.20 7.51 13.77
N TYR A 236 1.14 6.72 13.86
CA TYR A 236 1.11 5.54 14.73
C TYR A 236 0.76 4.29 13.95
N ASP A 237 1.57 3.23 14.12
CA ASP A 237 1.21 1.88 13.72
C ASP A 237 0.44 1.19 14.85
N ILE A 238 -0.79 0.85 14.58
CA ILE A 238 -1.62 0.02 15.47
C ILE A 238 -1.38 -1.44 15.09
N VAL A 239 -0.46 -2.13 15.81
CA VAL A 239 -0.08 -3.50 15.46
C VAL A 239 -1.29 -4.43 15.47
N GLY A 240 -1.50 -5.14 14.36
CA GLY A 240 -2.62 -6.04 14.16
C GLY A 240 -3.78 -5.43 13.37
N ILE A 241 -3.75 -4.13 13.05
CA ILE A 241 -4.76 -3.44 12.24
C ILE A 241 -4.05 -2.74 11.08
N SER A 242 -4.58 -2.90 9.88
CA SER A 242 -4.07 -2.18 8.72
C SER A 242 -4.76 -0.83 8.57
N THR A 243 -4.02 0.26 8.81
CA THR A 243 -4.53 1.61 8.53
C THR A 243 -4.36 1.89 7.04
N LEU A 244 -5.48 1.94 6.33
CA LEU A 244 -5.57 2.29 4.93
C LEU A 244 -6.24 3.65 4.80
N ASP A 245 -5.45 4.71 4.85
CA ASP A 245 -5.94 6.08 4.70
C ASP A 245 -6.51 6.30 3.30
N TYR A 246 -7.81 6.68 3.22
CA TYR A 246 -8.49 6.80 1.94
C TYR A 246 -7.95 7.96 1.08
N TYR A 247 -7.45 9.01 1.71
CA TYR A 247 -6.75 10.09 1.03
C TYR A 247 -5.47 9.60 0.35
N GLU A 248 -4.64 8.79 1.04
CA GLU A 248 -3.44 8.20 0.42
C GLU A 248 -3.81 7.20 -0.68
N LEU A 249 -4.85 6.37 -0.49
CA LEU A 249 -5.34 5.44 -1.50
C LEU A 249 -5.79 6.19 -2.76
N TYR A 250 -6.57 7.26 -2.59
CA TYR A 250 -7.05 8.05 -3.71
C TYR A 250 -5.90 8.68 -4.50
N GLN A 251 -4.93 9.30 -3.81
CA GLN A 251 -3.75 9.89 -4.47
C GLN A 251 -2.89 8.85 -5.20
N LYS A 252 -2.76 7.65 -4.63
CA LYS A 252 -1.88 6.62 -5.18
C LYS A 252 -2.48 5.87 -6.37
N PHE A 253 -3.77 5.58 -6.32
CA PHE A 253 -4.41 4.67 -7.27
C PHE A 253 -5.33 5.37 -8.28
N THR A 254 -5.52 6.69 -8.17
CA THR A 254 -6.17 7.48 -9.22
C THR A 254 -5.12 8.25 -10.01
N TYR A 255 -5.19 8.16 -11.33
CA TYR A 255 -4.18 8.76 -12.22
C TYR A 255 -4.52 10.19 -12.66
N ILE A 256 -5.63 10.74 -12.17
CA ILE A 256 -6.11 12.08 -12.54
C ILE A 256 -5.70 13.06 -11.44
N THR A 257 -4.91 14.06 -11.82
CA THR A 257 -4.58 15.16 -10.90
C THR A 257 -5.80 16.01 -10.64
N ARG A 258 -6.06 16.31 -9.37
CA ARG A 258 -7.16 17.14 -8.91
C ARG A 258 -6.65 18.50 -8.42
N GLU A 259 -7.46 19.53 -8.53
CA GLU A 259 -7.14 20.87 -8.00
C GLU A 259 -7.02 20.86 -6.47
N SER A 260 -7.88 20.11 -5.81
CA SER A 260 -7.88 19.90 -4.37
C SER A 260 -8.16 18.44 -4.03
N TYR A 261 -7.46 17.94 -3.02
CA TYR A 261 -7.67 16.60 -2.45
C TYR A 261 -8.41 16.66 -1.12
N SER A 262 -9.18 17.73 -0.84
CA SER A 262 -10.09 17.74 0.30
C SER A 262 -11.23 16.74 0.10
N LEU A 263 -11.75 16.17 1.19
CA LEU A 263 -12.90 15.25 1.12
C LEU A 263 -14.08 15.90 0.38
N ASN A 264 -14.34 17.18 0.64
CA ASN A 264 -15.41 17.94 -0.03
C ASN A 264 -15.25 17.94 -1.55
N ASN A 265 -14.06 18.29 -2.05
CA ASN A 265 -13.81 18.35 -3.48
C ASN A 265 -13.86 16.98 -4.14
N ILE A 266 -13.24 15.97 -3.50
CA ILE A 266 -13.21 14.61 -4.06
C ILE A 266 -14.61 13.98 -4.07
N SER A 267 -15.39 14.17 -3.00
CA SER A 267 -16.78 13.70 -2.97
C SER A 267 -17.63 14.38 -4.03
N TYR A 268 -17.47 15.70 -4.23
CA TYR A 268 -18.17 16.39 -5.31
C TYR A 268 -17.82 15.84 -6.69
N VAL A 269 -16.53 15.72 -6.98
CA VAL A 269 -16.07 15.25 -8.30
C VAL A 269 -16.45 13.79 -8.55
N GLU A 270 -16.35 12.94 -7.55
CA GLU A 270 -16.60 11.51 -7.71
C GLU A 270 -18.07 11.12 -7.52
N LEU A 271 -18.77 11.73 -6.57
CA LEU A 271 -20.12 11.34 -6.21
C LEU A 271 -21.19 12.37 -6.63
N GLY A 272 -20.80 13.62 -6.91
CA GLY A 272 -21.73 14.74 -7.05
C GLY A 272 -22.29 15.22 -5.70
N GLU A 273 -21.71 14.77 -4.59
CA GLU A 273 -22.12 15.12 -3.22
C GLU A 273 -21.03 15.95 -2.54
N THR A 274 -21.42 16.86 -1.66
CA THR A 274 -20.52 17.71 -0.87
C THR A 274 -20.66 17.39 0.60
N LYS A 275 -19.67 17.84 1.41
CA LYS A 275 -19.82 17.88 2.87
C LYS A 275 -21.04 18.73 3.25
N LEU A 276 -21.57 18.52 4.45
CA LEU A 276 -22.57 19.43 5.00
C LEU A 276 -21.98 20.83 5.15
N VAL A 277 -22.72 21.83 4.70
CA VAL A 277 -22.29 23.23 4.73
C VAL A 277 -22.62 23.83 6.10
N TYR A 278 -21.70 24.63 6.63
CA TYR A 278 -21.85 25.36 7.90
C TYR A 278 -21.43 26.84 7.76
N ASP A 279 -21.63 27.40 6.54
CA ASP A 279 -21.24 28.79 6.20
C ASP A 279 -22.02 29.85 7.01
N GLU A 280 -23.10 29.43 7.72
CA GLU A 280 -23.84 30.27 8.68
C GLU A 280 -23.09 30.53 10.00
N TYR A 281 -21.94 29.85 10.23
CA TYR A 281 -21.12 30.00 11.43
C TYR A 281 -19.76 30.59 11.08
N ASP A 282 -19.22 31.44 11.94
CA ASP A 282 -17.96 32.15 11.72
C ASP A 282 -16.75 31.17 11.64
N ASN A 283 -16.81 30.10 12.40
CA ASN A 283 -15.78 29.06 12.46
C ASN A 283 -16.33 27.77 13.07
N ILE A 284 -15.51 26.73 13.10
CA ILE A 284 -15.91 25.42 13.61
C ILE A 284 -16.24 25.43 15.12
N SER A 285 -15.58 26.32 15.89
CA SER A 285 -15.87 26.50 17.32
C SER A 285 -17.27 27.10 17.54
N ASP A 286 -17.63 28.06 16.71
CA ASP A 286 -18.98 28.65 16.71
C ASP A 286 -20.03 27.63 16.27
N PHE A 287 -19.72 26.83 15.27
CA PHE A 287 -20.59 25.77 14.77
C PHE A 287 -20.98 24.76 15.86
N TYR A 288 -20.00 24.11 16.51
CA TYR A 288 -20.37 23.10 17.50
C TYR A 288 -21.00 23.66 18.77
N LYS A 289 -20.73 24.93 19.11
CA LYS A 289 -21.35 25.59 20.29
C LYS A 289 -22.83 25.98 20.07
N ASN A 290 -23.17 26.36 18.85
CA ASN A 290 -24.51 26.87 18.53
C ASN A 290 -25.42 25.83 17.86
N ASP A 291 -24.86 24.86 17.11
CA ASP A 291 -25.65 23.78 16.49
C ASP A 291 -24.95 22.43 16.61
N PHE A 292 -24.90 21.93 17.82
CA PHE A 292 -24.28 20.63 18.11
C PHE A 292 -24.97 19.46 17.38
N GLN A 293 -26.28 19.56 17.14
CA GLN A 293 -27.01 18.56 16.37
C GLN A 293 -26.47 18.41 14.94
N LYS A 294 -26.39 19.53 14.22
CA LYS A 294 -25.86 19.56 12.85
C LYS A 294 -24.36 19.22 12.80
N PHE A 295 -23.61 19.60 13.83
CA PHE A 295 -22.19 19.28 13.94
C PHE A 295 -21.92 17.77 14.05
N VAL A 296 -22.70 17.04 14.83
CA VAL A 296 -22.59 15.58 14.92
C VAL A 296 -23.02 14.90 13.61
N GLU A 297 -24.05 15.43 12.97
CA GLU A 297 -24.47 14.96 11.64
C GLU A 297 -23.39 15.19 10.58
N TYR A 298 -22.65 16.30 10.66
CA TYR A 298 -21.50 16.57 9.82
C TYR A 298 -20.42 15.48 9.96
N ASN A 299 -20.03 15.11 11.18
CA ASN A 299 -19.06 14.03 11.44
C ASN A 299 -19.55 12.66 10.89
N ILE A 300 -20.83 12.33 11.08
CA ILE A 300 -21.43 11.10 10.53
C ILE A 300 -21.45 11.12 9.00
N HIS A 301 -21.69 12.29 8.41
CA HIS A 301 -21.72 12.47 6.96
C HIS A 301 -20.35 12.25 6.34
N ASP A 302 -19.27 12.74 6.97
CA ASP A 302 -17.90 12.56 6.49
C ASP A 302 -17.52 11.08 6.41
N VAL A 303 -17.84 10.29 7.43
CA VAL A 303 -17.68 8.81 7.39
C VAL A 303 -18.49 8.18 6.25
N THR A 304 -19.70 8.66 6.02
CA THR A 304 -20.60 8.15 4.98
C THR A 304 -20.07 8.48 3.58
N LEU A 305 -19.48 9.67 3.39
CA LEU A 305 -18.86 10.06 2.11
C LEU A 305 -17.70 9.12 1.74
N VAL A 306 -16.83 8.80 2.71
CA VAL A 306 -15.71 7.86 2.47
C VAL A 306 -16.22 6.47 2.11
N GLU A 307 -17.26 5.97 2.78
CA GLU A 307 -17.89 4.70 2.42
C GLU A 307 -18.46 4.71 0.99
N LYS A 308 -19.16 5.79 0.60
CA LYS A 308 -19.70 5.95 -0.76
C LYS A 308 -18.58 6.01 -1.81
N LEU A 309 -17.46 6.67 -1.48
CA LEU A 309 -16.27 6.69 -2.34
C LEU A 309 -15.72 5.27 -2.54
N GLU A 310 -15.60 4.47 -1.46
CA GLU A 310 -15.16 3.07 -1.58
C GLU A 310 -16.17 2.21 -2.36
N ALA A 311 -17.46 2.39 -2.14
CA ALA A 311 -18.49 1.67 -2.89
C ALA A 311 -18.38 1.91 -4.42
N LYS A 312 -17.96 3.12 -4.82
CA LYS A 312 -17.77 3.49 -6.23
C LYS A 312 -16.39 3.11 -6.76
N LEU A 313 -15.32 3.46 -6.03
CA LEU A 313 -13.94 3.43 -6.53
C LEU A 313 -13.20 2.13 -6.22
N LYS A 314 -13.62 1.38 -5.19
CA LYS A 314 -13.05 0.07 -4.81
C LYS A 314 -11.54 0.11 -4.51
N LEU A 315 -11.05 1.20 -3.90
CA LEU A 315 -9.61 1.40 -3.67
C LEU A 315 -9.07 0.53 -2.53
N ILE A 316 -9.88 0.26 -1.50
CA ILE A 316 -9.50 -0.69 -0.43
C ILE A 316 -9.47 -2.11 -1.00
N GLU A 317 -10.49 -2.49 -1.79
CA GLU A 317 -10.52 -3.79 -2.46
C GLU A 317 -9.29 -3.98 -3.36
N LEU A 318 -8.91 -2.94 -4.13
CA LEU A 318 -7.70 -2.92 -4.94
C LEU A 318 -6.43 -3.09 -4.09
N ALA A 319 -6.30 -2.36 -2.98
CA ALA A 319 -5.16 -2.44 -2.08
C ALA A 319 -5.00 -3.85 -1.49
N VAL A 320 -6.09 -4.47 -1.06
CA VAL A 320 -6.12 -5.84 -0.54
C VAL A 320 -5.71 -6.84 -1.63
N ALA A 321 -6.25 -6.70 -2.85
CA ALA A 321 -5.88 -7.56 -3.98
C ALA A 321 -4.38 -7.46 -4.31
N LEU A 322 -3.83 -6.24 -4.33
CA LEU A 322 -2.41 -6.01 -4.55
C LEU A 322 -1.56 -6.62 -3.43
N ALA A 323 -1.99 -6.49 -2.18
CA ALA A 323 -1.26 -7.04 -1.03
C ALA A 323 -1.19 -8.57 -1.09
N TYR A 324 -2.28 -9.25 -1.36
CA TYR A 324 -2.28 -10.70 -1.50
C TYR A 324 -1.47 -11.18 -2.71
N ASN A 325 -1.57 -10.51 -3.86
CA ASN A 325 -0.76 -10.83 -5.03
C ASN A 325 0.74 -10.66 -4.78
N ALA A 326 1.12 -9.68 -3.99
CA ALA A 326 2.52 -9.43 -3.63
C ALA A 326 3.02 -10.30 -2.47
N GLY A 327 2.12 -10.79 -1.61
CA GLY A 327 2.45 -11.47 -0.35
C GLY A 327 2.92 -10.52 0.74
N VAL A 328 2.25 -9.38 0.91
CA VAL A 328 2.57 -8.33 1.90
C VAL A 328 1.34 -8.00 2.76
N ASN A 329 1.53 -7.27 3.87
CA ASN A 329 0.39 -6.72 4.62
C ASN A 329 -0.33 -5.62 3.81
N PHE A 330 -1.60 -5.38 4.10
CA PHE A 330 -2.42 -4.42 3.33
C PHE A 330 -1.83 -3.00 3.32
N SER A 331 -1.28 -2.54 4.43
CA SER A 331 -0.63 -1.22 4.51
C SER A 331 0.71 -1.12 3.76
N ASP A 332 1.35 -2.25 3.44
CA ASP A 332 2.64 -2.25 2.73
C ASP A 332 2.51 -1.84 1.27
N VAL A 333 1.31 -1.89 0.69
CA VAL A 333 1.06 -1.46 -0.70
C VAL A 333 1.38 0.02 -0.94
N PHE A 334 1.44 0.83 0.12
CA PHE A 334 1.90 2.21 0.03
C PHE A 334 3.41 2.33 -0.26
N SER A 335 4.21 1.30 0.04
CA SER A 335 5.65 1.25 -0.27
C SER A 335 5.90 0.42 -1.52
N GLN A 336 6.11 1.09 -2.67
CA GLN A 336 6.42 0.41 -3.93
C GLN A 336 7.67 -0.45 -3.82
N VAL A 337 8.74 0.07 -3.19
CA VAL A 337 10.02 -0.67 -3.05
C VAL A 337 9.81 -1.96 -2.28
N LYS A 338 9.13 -1.90 -1.12
CA LYS A 338 8.84 -3.08 -0.31
C LYS A 338 7.99 -4.10 -1.08
N THR A 339 6.93 -3.65 -1.73
CA THR A 339 6.05 -4.52 -2.52
C THR A 339 6.82 -5.24 -3.62
N TRP A 340 7.69 -4.52 -4.38
CA TRP A 340 8.51 -5.11 -5.41
C TRP A 340 9.58 -6.06 -4.86
N ASP A 341 10.22 -5.73 -3.74
CA ASP A 341 11.17 -6.63 -3.07
C ASP A 341 10.54 -8.00 -2.78
N VAL A 342 9.29 -7.99 -2.27
CA VAL A 342 8.58 -9.24 -1.92
C VAL A 342 8.09 -9.97 -3.18
N ILE A 343 7.58 -9.27 -4.20
CA ILE A 343 7.18 -9.88 -5.48
C ILE A 343 8.37 -10.60 -6.10
N ILE A 344 9.52 -9.93 -6.18
CA ILE A 344 10.75 -10.51 -6.75
C ILE A 344 11.22 -11.71 -5.91
N TYR A 345 11.22 -11.58 -4.58
CA TYR A 345 11.55 -12.67 -3.67
C TYR A 345 10.67 -13.91 -3.93
N ASN A 346 9.36 -13.74 -3.95
CA ASN A 346 8.40 -14.82 -4.15
C ASN A 346 8.56 -15.46 -5.55
N TYR A 347 8.71 -14.62 -6.58
CA TYR A 347 8.91 -15.08 -7.95
C TYR A 347 10.18 -15.92 -8.11
N LEU A 348 11.30 -15.42 -7.61
CA LEU A 348 12.58 -16.10 -7.71
C LEU A 348 12.58 -17.41 -6.91
N LEU A 349 12.10 -17.37 -5.68
CA LEU A 349 12.10 -18.54 -4.80
C LEU A 349 11.19 -19.66 -5.32
N LYS A 350 10.06 -19.31 -5.96
CA LYS A 350 9.20 -20.27 -6.68
C LYS A 350 9.97 -20.99 -7.79
N ASN A 351 10.94 -20.33 -8.41
CA ASN A 351 11.81 -20.89 -9.44
C ASN A 351 13.11 -21.48 -8.87
N LYS A 352 13.21 -21.70 -7.56
CA LYS A 352 14.40 -22.20 -6.86
C LYS A 352 15.65 -21.29 -7.03
N ILE A 353 15.40 -20.00 -7.27
CA ILE A 353 16.43 -18.96 -7.34
C ILE A 353 16.31 -18.09 -6.11
N VAL A 354 17.41 -17.77 -5.47
CA VAL A 354 17.42 -16.93 -4.26
C VAL A 354 17.82 -15.50 -4.58
N VAL A 355 17.18 -14.54 -3.89
CA VAL A 355 17.53 -13.14 -4.03
C VAL A 355 18.94 -12.87 -3.54
N PRO A 356 19.71 -12.00 -4.23
CA PRO A 356 21.08 -11.66 -3.83
C PRO A 356 21.09 -10.85 -2.51
N PRO A 357 22.26 -10.75 -1.87
CA PRO A 357 22.45 -9.88 -0.71
C PRO A 357 22.13 -8.42 -1.05
N LYS A 358 21.51 -7.69 -0.13
CA LYS A 358 21.31 -6.24 -0.27
C LYS A 358 22.64 -5.52 -0.14
N LYS A 359 23.11 -4.92 -1.22
CA LYS A 359 24.30 -4.06 -1.21
C LYS A 359 23.87 -2.63 -0.93
N HIS A 360 24.39 -2.04 0.13
CA HIS A 360 24.25 -0.60 0.37
C HIS A 360 25.24 0.13 -0.54
N SER A 361 24.74 0.75 -1.59
CA SER A 361 25.54 1.70 -2.39
C SER A 361 25.08 3.12 -2.06
N SER A 362 26.02 4.02 -1.81
CA SER A 362 25.74 5.45 -1.86
C SER A 362 25.34 5.81 -3.29
N LYS A 363 24.22 6.51 -3.45
CA LYS A 363 23.86 7.06 -4.76
C LYS A 363 24.61 8.37 -4.95
N ASP A 364 25.83 8.27 -5.45
CA ASP A 364 26.65 9.44 -5.70
C ASP A 364 26.30 10.14 -7.04
N GLU A 365 25.50 9.48 -7.89
CA GLU A 365 25.04 10.03 -9.17
C GLU A 365 23.51 10.01 -9.26
N GLN A 366 22.91 11.12 -9.68
CA GLN A 366 21.51 11.16 -10.09
C GLN A 366 21.39 10.68 -11.54
N PHE A 367 20.47 9.75 -11.78
CA PHE A 367 20.12 9.38 -13.15
C PHE A 367 19.32 10.51 -13.79
N ALA A 368 19.69 10.84 -15.05
CA ALA A 368 18.87 11.75 -15.86
C ALA A 368 17.44 11.19 -16.01
N GLY A 369 16.45 12.02 -15.79
CA GLY A 369 15.05 11.69 -16.03
C GLY A 369 14.75 11.46 -17.52
N ALA A 370 13.49 11.14 -17.83
CA ALA A 370 13.04 11.04 -19.20
C ALA A 370 13.19 12.39 -19.92
N TYR A 371 13.61 12.35 -21.18
CA TYR A 371 13.66 13.56 -22.00
C TYR A 371 12.24 14.06 -22.29
N VAL A 372 11.98 15.30 -21.95
CA VAL A 372 10.75 16.01 -22.27
C VAL A 372 11.13 17.16 -23.19
N LYS A 373 10.62 17.13 -24.41
CA LYS A 373 10.83 18.24 -25.36
C LYS A 373 9.89 19.38 -25.00
N ASP A 374 10.43 20.60 -24.96
CA ASP A 374 9.62 21.79 -24.75
C ASP A 374 8.58 21.94 -25.88
N PRO A 375 7.34 22.30 -25.55
CA PRO A 375 6.30 22.51 -26.55
C PRO A 375 6.62 23.73 -27.41
N ILE A 376 6.33 23.64 -28.70
CA ILE A 376 6.33 24.82 -29.58
C ILE A 376 5.02 25.53 -29.32
N VAL A 377 5.08 26.68 -28.65
CA VAL A 377 3.89 27.49 -28.31
C VAL A 377 3.28 28.05 -29.55
N GLY A 378 1.99 27.82 -29.78
CA GLY A 378 1.26 28.31 -30.93
C GLY A 378 0.02 27.49 -31.27
N MET A 379 -0.69 27.88 -32.29
CA MET A 379 -1.78 27.13 -32.86
C MET A 379 -1.23 26.16 -33.92
N HIS A 380 -1.61 24.92 -33.85
CA HIS A 380 -1.12 23.87 -34.75
C HIS A 380 -2.29 23.16 -35.41
N ASP A 381 -2.24 23.03 -36.74
CA ASP A 381 -3.21 22.27 -37.53
C ASP A 381 -2.71 20.82 -37.66
N TRP A 382 -3.66 19.89 -37.79
CA TRP A 382 -3.36 18.46 -38.03
C TRP A 382 -2.48 17.82 -36.97
N VAL A 383 -2.83 17.99 -35.70
CA VAL A 383 -2.11 17.38 -34.58
C VAL A 383 -2.39 15.87 -34.48
N VAL A 384 -1.34 15.05 -34.52
CA VAL A 384 -1.43 13.61 -34.33
C VAL A 384 -0.66 13.24 -33.04
N SER A 385 -1.33 12.54 -32.14
CA SER A 385 -0.74 12.04 -30.91
C SER A 385 -0.49 10.54 -31.00
N PHE A 386 0.71 10.12 -30.60
CA PHE A 386 1.09 8.70 -30.49
C PHE A 386 1.45 8.40 -29.04
N ASP A 387 0.97 7.25 -28.53
CA ASP A 387 1.36 6.72 -27.24
C ASP A 387 1.89 5.29 -27.37
N LEU A 388 2.99 4.98 -26.67
CA LEU A 388 3.57 3.65 -26.63
C LEU A 388 3.06 2.90 -25.40
N ASN A 389 2.16 1.96 -25.62
CA ASN A 389 1.60 1.13 -24.57
C ASN A 389 2.67 0.44 -23.72
N SER A 390 2.67 0.70 -22.39
CA SER A 390 3.57 0.03 -21.45
C SER A 390 5.04 0.11 -21.85
N LEU A 391 5.52 1.30 -22.22
CA LEU A 391 6.86 1.53 -22.79
C LEU A 391 7.98 0.89 -21.96
N TYR A 392 8.06 1.17 -20.66
CA TYR A 392 9.13 0.64 -19.80
C TYR A 392 9.13 -0.90 -19.71
N PRO A 393 8.02 -1.58 -19.44
CA PRO A 393 7.97 -3.05 -19.49
C PRO A 393 8.44 -3.62 -20.83
N HIS A 394 8.03 -3.02 -21.95
CA HIS A 394 8.45 -3.49 -23.27
C HIS A 394 9.94 -3.28 -23.54
N LEU A 395 10.53 -2.17 -23.08
CA LEU A 395 11.99 -1.96 -23.17
C LEU A 395 12.75 -2.99 -22.33
N ILE A 396 12.29 -3.28 -21.11
CA ILE A 396 12.87 -4.32 -20.25
C ILE A 396 12.84 -5.67 -20.98
N MET A 397 11.70 -6.04 -21.57
CA MET A 397 11.52 -7.29 -22.30
C MET A 397 12.37 -7.34 -23.58
N GLN A 398 12.39 -6.26 -24.37
CA GLN A 398 13.05 -6.18 -25.67
C GLN A 398 14.57 -6.24 -25.54
N TYR A 399 15.13 -5.51 -24.58
CA TYR A 399 16.57 -5.45 -24.34
C TYR A 399 17.06 -6.55 -23.39
N ASN A 400 16.16 -7.34 -22.82
CA ASN A 400 16.46 -8.37 -21.82
C ASN A 400 17.16 -7.78 -20.58
N ILE A 401 16.66 -6.65 -20.09
CA ILE A 401 17.24 -5.91 -18.97
C ILE A 401 16.98 -6.66 -17.65
N SER A 402 18.03 -7.25 -17.11
CA SER A 402 18.02 -7.93 -15.81
C SER A 402 19.44 -7.97 -15.23
N THR A 403 19.58 -8.08 -13.95
CA THR A 403 20.89 -8.04 -13.28
C THR A 403 21.80 -9.17 -13.72
N GLU A 404 21.27 -10.38 -13.91
CA GLU A 404 22.02 -11.57 -14.33
C GLU A 404 22.32 -11.63 -15.82
N THR A 405 21.70 -10.77 -16.60
CA THR A 405 21.94 -10.68 -18.05
C THR A 405 22.97 -9.61 -18.43
N ILE A 406 23.41 -8.78 -17.48
CA ILE A 406 24.46 -7.77 -17.72
C ILE A 406 25.77 -8.49 -18.06
N THR A 407 26.42 -8.06 -19.16
CA THR A 407 27.73 -8.61 -19.52
C THR A 407 28.84 -7.98 -18.68
N LYS A 408 29.94 -8.73 -18.47
CA LYS A 408 31.12 -8.27 -17.73
C LYS A 408 31.98 -7.26 -18.52
N ASP A 409 31.71 -7.11 -19.82
CA ASP A 409 32.58 -6.36 -20.74
C ASP A 409 32.47 -4.83 -20.62
N GLY A 410 31.72 -4.35 -19.62
CA GLY A 410 31.69 -2.93 -19.31
C GLY A 410 30.70 -2.13 -20.17
N LYS A 411 30.76 -0.82 -19.97
CA LYS A 411 29.95 0.15 -20.72
C LYS A 411 30.72 0.58 -21.97
N PHE A 412 30.10 0.46 -23.13
CA PHE A 412 30.62 1.05 -24.36
C PHE A 412 30.33 2.55 -24.40
N LYS A 413 31.19 3.31 -25.07
CA LYS A 413 31.00 4.75 -25.30
C LYS A 413 29.86 4.99 -26.30
N ILE A 414 28.65 4.76 -25.88
CA ILE A 414 27.44 5.07 -26.63
C ILE A 414 26.67 6.15 -25.83
N THR A 415 26.18 7.14 -26.56
CA THR A 415 25.34 8.19 -25.96
C THR A 415 23.98 8.24 -26.65
N PRO A 416 22.91 8.65 -25.96
CA PRO A 416 21.62 8.87 -26.61
C PRO A 416 21.71 9.83 -27.81
N ILE A 417 22.54 10.87 -27.70
CA ILE A 417 22.78 11.83 -28.79
C ILE A 417 23.43 11.18 -30.00
N GLY A 418 24.45 10.32 -29.79
CA GLY A 418 25.10 9.59 -30.87
C GLY A 418 24.13 8.66 -31.63
N ILE A 419 23.18 8.05 -30.89
CA ILE A 419 22.10 7.25 -31.50
C ILE A 419 21.17 8.14 -32.34
N LEU A 420 20.72 9.25 -31.80
CA LEU A 420 19.80 10.20 -32.47
C LEU A 420 20.43 10.82 -33.71
N ASN A 421 21.73 11.12 -33.68
CA ASN A 421 22.47 11.70 -34.80
C ASN A 421 22.96 10.64 -35.81
N ASN A 422 22.66 9.36 -35.59
CA ASN A 422 23.12 8.25 -36.40
C ASN A 422 24.68 8.23 -36.57
N GLU A 423 25.39 8.51 -35.49
CA GLU A 423 26.85 8.48 -35.53
C GLU A 423 27.35 7.09 -35.90
N LYS A 424 28.19 7.02 -36.93
CA LYS A 424 28.67 5.77 -37.53
C LYS A 424 29.31 4.85 -36.49
N GLU A 425 30.17 5.37 -35.62
CA GLU A 425 30.85 4.58 -34.57
C GLU A 425 29.84 3.96 -33.60
N THR A 426 28.80 4.71 -33.22
CA THR A 426 27.69 4.25 -32.36
C THR A 426 26.92 3.12 -33.03
N LEU A 427 26.57 3.29 -34.31
CA LEU A 427 25.82 2.27 -35.07
C LEU A 427 26.65 1.01 -35.31
N ASP A 428 27.94 1.13 -35.59
CA ASP A 428 28.85 0.01 -35.79
C ASP A 428 29.00 -0.82 -34.50
N VAL A 429 29.10 -0.17 -33.31
CA VAL A 429 29.12 -0.86 -32.02
C VAL A 429 27.83 -1.61 -31.80
N ILE A 430 26.66 -1.00 -32.03
CA ILE A 430 25.34 -1.65 -31.88
C ILE A 430 25.24 -2.86 -32.82
N ALA A 431 25.63 -2.71 -34.09
CA ALA A 431 25.57 -3.77 -35.08
C ALA A 431 26.50 -4.96 -34.72
N MET A 432 27.72 -4.68 -34.25
CA MET A 432 28.66 -5.70 -33.78
C MET A 432 28.08 -6.52 -32.62
N HIS A 433 27.47 -5.86 -31.61
CA HIS A 433 26.87 -6.54 -30.45
C HIS A 433 25.63 -7.34 -30.84
N LYS A 434 24.82 -6.82 -31.76
CA LYS A 434 23.67 -7.55 -32.30
C LYS A 434 24.05 -8.87 -32.94
N LYS A 435 25.21 -8.95 -33.63
CA LYS A 435 25.74 -10.18 -34.19
C LYS A 435 26.19 -11.21 -33.14
N LYS A 436 26.44 -10.78 -31.90
CA LYS A 436 26.82 -11.63 -30.75
C LYS A 436 25.63 -11.99 -29.86
N ASP A 437 24.39 -11.81 -30.30
CA ASP A 437 23.17 -11.98 -29.50
C ASP A 437 23.18 -11.16 -28.20
N LEU A 438 23.74 -9.95 -28.29
CA LEU A 438 23.71 -8.96 -27.22
C LEU A 438 22.76 -7.81 -27.58
N SER A 439 22.07 -7.26 -26.59
CA SER A 439 21.42 -5.97 -26.70
C SER A 439 22.28 -4.89 -26.05
N VAL A 440 22.21 -3.67 -26.58
CA VAL A 440 22.95 -2.52 -26.08
C VAL A 440 21.96 -1.45 -25.71
N ALA A 441 21.97 -1.03 -24.43
CA ALA A 441 21.17 0.10 -23.97
C ALA A 441 21.80 1.43 -24.37
N ALA A 442 21.02 2.51 -24.39
CA ALA A 442 21.47 3.84 -24.81
C ALA A 442 22.59 4.43 -23.91
N ASN A 443 22.82 3.88 -22.74
CA ASN A 443 23.93 4.22 -21.85
C ASN A 443 25.18 3.35 -22.06
N GLY A 444 25.21 2.52 -23.10
CA GLY A 444 26.31 1.63 -23.44
C GLY A 444 26.34 0.30 -22.65
N THR A 445 25.41 0.06 -21.74
CA THR A 445 25.33 -1.23 -21.03
C THR A 445 24.81 -2.32 -21.95
N THR A 446 25.41 -3.50 -21.88
CA THR A 446 25.06 -4.66 -22.73
C THR A 446 24.45 -5.78 -21.94
N TYR A 447 23.48 -6.47 -22.55
CA TYR A 447 22.76 -7.58 -21.95
C TYR A 447 22.77 -8.81 -22.88
N ILE A 448 22.89 -9.99 -22.29
CA ILE A 448 22.85 -11.28 -23.00
C ILE A 448 21.41 -11.53 -23.46
N LYS A 449 21.21 -11.99 -24.70
CA LYS A 449 19.89 -12.35 -25.25
C LYS A 449 19.67 -13.85 -25.38
N THR A 450 20.70 -14.66 -25.21
CA THR A 450 20.64 -16.13 -25.34
C THR A 450 19.86 -16.79 -24.19
N LYS A 451 19.78 -16.12 -23.03
CA LYS A 451 19.01 -16.56 -21.86
C LYS A 451 18.06 -15.45 -21.42
N ARG A 452 16.78 -15.76 -21.25
CA ARG A 452 15.80 -14.80 -20.74
C ARG A 452 16.11 -14.42 -19.28
N GLY A 453 16.15 -13.14 -18.97
CA GLY A 453 16.31 -12.64 -17.61
C GLY A 453 15.02 -12.79 -16.80
N PHE A 454 15.14 -12.86 -15.46
CA PHE A 454 13.97 -13.01 -14.60
C PHE A 454 13.06 -11.78 -14.63
N LEU A 455 13.64 -10.58 -14.71
CA LEU A 455 12.84 -9.35 -14.72
C LEU A 455 12.03 -9.19 -16.03
N PRO A 456 12.62 -9.41 -17.24
CA PRO A 456 11.85 -9.53 -18.48
C PRO A 456 10.74 -10.56 -18.45
N ASP A 457 10.98 -11.72 -17.82
CA ASP A 457 10.01 -12.79 -17.72
C ASP A 457 8.85 -12.41 -16.78
N LEU A 458 9.17 -11.81 -15.63
CA LEU A 458 8.17 -11.27 -14.71
C LEU A 458 7.30 -10.19 -15.38
N MET A 459 7.92 -9.26 -16.14
CA MET A 459 7.20 -8.21 -16.88
C MET A 459 6.28 -8.79 -17.95
N ASP A 460 6.73 -9.82 -18.68
CA ASP A 460 5.95 -10.48 -19.72
C ASP A 460 4.69 -11.16 -19.12
N ASN A 461 4.86 -11.86 -17.99
CA ASN A 461 3.75 -12.49 -17.28
C ASN A 461 2.73 -11.46 -16.80
N MET A 462 3.18 -10.40 -16.14
CA MET A 462 2.30 -9.30 -15.68
C MET A 462 1.57 -8.61 -16.85
N TYR A 463 2.24 -8.43 -17.99
CA TYR A 463 1.63 -7.84 -19.18
C TYR A 463 0.58 -8.76 -19.80
N LYS A 464 0.82 -10.07 -19.86
CA LYS A 464 -0.17 -11.08 -20.30
C LYS A 464 -1.40 -11.08 -19.42
N ASP A 465 -1.21 -11.08 -18.11
CA ASP A 465 -2.31 -11.00 -17.14
C ASP A 465 -3.12 -9.71 -17.30
N ARG A 466 -2.44 -8.56 -17.41
CA ARG A 466 -3.09 -7.28 -17.68
C ARG A 466 -3.95 -7.33 -18.96
N LYS A 467 -3.42 -7.89 -20.04
CA LYS A 467 -4.14 -8.01 -21.33
C LYS A 467 -5.37 -8.89 -21.19
N MET A 468 -5.23 -10.03 -20.50
CA MET A 468 -6.32 -10.96 -20.24
C MET A 468 -7.43 -10.31 -19.42
N PHE A 469 -7.10 -9.67 -18.28
CA PHE A 469 -8.09 -9.03 -17.42
C PHE A 469 -8.73 -7.79 -18.08
N LYS A 470 -7.97 -7.03 -18.86
CA LYS A 470 -8.54 -5.92 -19.66
C LYS A 470 -9.55 -6.43 -20.68
N GLY A 471 -9.30 -7.57 -21.32
CA GLY A 471 -10.26 -8.23 -22.21
C GLY A 471 -11.56 -8.59 -21.49
N LYS A 472 -11.45 -9.29 -20.36
CA LYS A 472 -12.61 -9.67 -19.52
C LYS A 472 -13.40 -8.44 -19.04
N MET A 473 -12.72 -7.36 -18.65
CA MET A 473 -13.36 -6.11 -18.24
C MET A 473 -14.17 -5.48 -19.38
N ILE A 474 -13.61 -5.43 -20.59
CA ILE A 474 -14.30 -4.87 -21.76
C ILE A 474 -15.54 -5.70 -22.11
N ASP A 475 -15.44 -7.03 -22.04
CA ASP A 475 -16.56 -7.92 -22.33
C ASP A 475 -17.68 -7.75 -21.28
N ALA A 476 -17.33 -7.69 -19.99
CA ALA A 476 -18.29 -7.42 -18.92
C ALA A 476 -18.95 -6.04 -19.03
N GLN A 477 -18.19 -5.01 -19.46
CA GLN A 477 -18.76 -3.68 -19.71
C GLN A 477 -19.79 -3.68 -20.85
N LYS A 478 -19.52 -4.38 -21.96
CA LYS A 478 -20.48 -4.52 -23.07
C LYS A 478 -21.75 -5.23 -22.62
N GLU A 479 -21.61 -6.30 -21.82
CA GLU A 479 -22.76 -7.02 -21.28
C GLU A 479 -23.59 -6.12 -20.36
N LEU A 480 -22.94 -5.35 -19.47
CA LEU A 480 -23.61 -4.38 -18.59
C LEU A 480 -24.37 -3.29 -19.39
N GLU A 481 -23.76 -2.78 -20.46
CA GLU A 481 -24.41 -1.81 -21.35
C GLU A 481 -25.68 -2.38 -22.00
N LEU A 482 -25.63 -3.62 -22.48
CA LEU A 482 -26.77 -4.31 -23.06
C LEU A 482 -27.90 -4.50 -22.03
N VAL A 483 -27.56 -4.95 -20.81
CA VAL A 483 -28.53 -5.11 -19.71
C VAL A 483 -29.16 -3.79 -19.33
N ASN A 484 -28.36 -2.72 -19.20
CA ASN A 484 -28.87 -1.38 -18.87
C ASN A 484 -29.77 -0.81 -19.97
N ALA A 485 -29.45 -1.04 -21.24
CA ALA A 485 -30.28 -0.63 -22.36
C ALA A 485 -31.63 -1.35 -22.33
N GLU A 486 -31.63 -2.65 -22.06
CA GLU A 486 -32.88 -3.45 -21.96
C GLU A 486 -33.72 -3.04 -20.74
N LEU A 487 -33.10 -2.77 -19.60
CA LEU A 487 -33.80 -2.25 -18.42
C LEU A 487 -34.49 -0.91 -18.70
N LYS A 488 -33.77 0.03 -19.33
CA LYS A 488 -34.37 1.32 -19.75
C LYS A 488 -35.54 1.13 -20.69
N ARG A 489 -35.42 0.21 -21.65
CA ARG A 489 -36.51 -0.12 -22.58
C ARG A 489 -37.76 -0.63 -21.85
N ARG A 490 -37.58 -1.47 -20.84
CA ARG A 490 -38.69 -2.03 -20.04
C ARG A 490 -39.32 -1.02 -19.08
N GLN A 491 -38.56 -0.04 -18.62
CA GLN A 491 -39.06 1.03 -17.75
C GLN A 491 -39.82 2.15 -18.56
N SER A 492 -39.60 2.23 -19.86
CA SER A 492 -40.26 3.19 -20.76
C SER A 492 -41.54 2.64 -21.42
N VAL A 493 -41.93 1.44 -21.11
CA VAL A 493 -43.21 0.79 -21.46
C VAL A 493 -44.09 0.71 -20.21
#